data_71c13c7cce85a69dc44ad0e638359201
#
_entry.id   71c13c7cce85a69dc44ad0e638359201
#
_cell.length_a   1.000
_cell.length_b   1.000
_cell.length_c   1.000
_cell.angle_alpha   90.00
_cell.angle_beta   90.00
_cell.angle_gamma   90.00
#
_symmetry.space_group_name_H-M   'P 1'
#
loop_
_entity.id
_entity.type
_entity.pdbx_description
1 polymer ?
#
loop_
_entity_poly.entity_id
_entity_poly.type
_entity_poly.pdbx_seq_one_letter_code
_entity_poly.pdbx_strand_id
1 'polypeptide(L)'
;MEHRIAAPEPRIRAERILVIQFRQIGDVLLSTPVLRALRSAYPQSYIAFLTEPSPGRVLQSNPLLDEVIIRPRHATWHQQWQLLRHIRRKRFELVIDLIGNPRSAVLTCLSGARHRLAFARFPRSLFYTMLVPHHHPVPEYTVAKRLRLLEPLGIRATDLTPILPYTQCEQDTVAAFLRAHAITPKELLVCIDPTHHVPTRQWPGGHFSALVDMLRERLGARVLLLWGPGEEAQVQAIAAAARSHPVLIPEWDLHTLAALLAQADFFIGCNSAPLHIAVSQGIPTLTIMGATCSVNWLPPEPQHRAVLADLPCQPCEKNFCGPPLNMACLRTLTVETVFAAVQACAPWIAKLQRLSPSV
;
A
#
# COMPACT_ATOMS: atom_id res chain seq x y z
N MET A 1 -27.41 19.12 12.44
CA MET A 1 -27.95 18.83 11.07
C MET A 1 -26.81 19.08 10.10
N GLU A 2 -26.02 18.05 9.81
CA GLU A 2 -24.97 18.13 8.78
C GLU A 2 -25.65 18.14 7.42
N HIS A 3 -25.52 19.24 6.68
CA HIS A 3 -25.88 19.29 5.26
C HIS A 3 -24.96 18.32 4.51
N ARG A 4 -25.44 17.10 4.27
CA ARG A 4 -24.87 16.24 3.21
C ARG A 4 -25.02 16.99 1.88
N ILE A 5 -23.94 17.64 1.46
CA ILE A 5 -23.83 18.13 0.08
C ILE A 5 -23.94 16.87 -0.79
N ALA A 6 -25.00 16.75 -1.55
CA ALA A 6 -25.18 15.65 -2.49
C ALA A 6 -23.98 15.63 -3.43
N ALA A 7 -23.33 14.46 -3.54
CA ALA A 7 -22.23 14.30 -4.48
C ALA A 7 -22.76 14.66 -5.89
N PRO A 8 -22.01 15.43 -6.70
CA PRO A 8 -22.46 15.81 -8.03
C PRO A 8 -22.74 14.53 -8.85
N GLU A 9 -23.86 14.52 -9.58
CA GLU A 9 -24.22 13.38 -10.43
C GLU A 9 -23.09 13.11 -11.44
N PRO A 10 -22.68 11.84 -11.61
CA PRO A 10 -21.62 11.49 -12.53
C PRO A 10 -22.04 11.82 -13.98
N ARG A 11 -21.10 12.34 -14.76
CA ARG A 11 -21.33 12.74 -16.17
C ARG A 11 -21.73 11.59 -17.10
N ILE A 12 -21.46 10.35 -16.67
CA ILE A 12 -21.73 9.13 -17.42
C ILE A 12 -22.56 8.22 -16.54
N ARG A 13 -23.67 7.76 -17.01
CA ARG A 13 -24.43 6.69 -16.37
C ARG A 13 -23.80 5.35 -16.71
N ALA A 14 -23.54 4.54 -15.71
CA ALA A 14 -23.00 3.19 -15.87
C ALA A 14 -23.59 2.28 -14.79
N GLU A 15 -24.34 1.28 -15.19
CA GLU A 15 -24.89 0.28 -14.27
C GLU A 15 -23.87 -0.80 -13.93
N ARG A 16 -22.87 -1.01 -14.78
CA ARG A 16 -21.85 -2.05 -14.62
C ARG A 16 -20.47 -1.50 -14.91
N ILE A 17 -19.62 -1.49 -13.88
CA ILE A 17 -18.29 -0.88 -13.88
C ILE A 17 -17.24 -1.94 -13.62
N LEU A 18 -16.18 -1.95 -14.41
CA LEU A 18 -15.00 -2.79 -14.18
C LEU A 18 -13.78 -1.93 -13.89
N VAL A 19 -13.11 -2.17 -12.77
CA VAL A 19 -11.82 -1.58 -12.42
C VAL A 19 -10.72 -2.61 -12.65
N ILE A 20 -9.62 -2.23 -13.28
CA ILE A 20 -8.51 -3.13 -13.62
C ILE A 20 -7.22 -2.66 -12.94
N GLN A 21 -6.65 -3.51 -12.07
CA GLN A 21 -5.30 -3.39 -11.52
C GLN A 21 -4.74 -4.76 -11.20
N PHE A 22 -3.72 -5.23 -11.94
CA PHE A 22 -3.26 -6.62 -11.86
C PHE A 22 -2.35 -6.89 -10.67
N ARG A 23 -1.46 -5.99 -10.33
CA ARG A 23 -0.39 -6.14 -9.32
C ARG A 23 0.20 -4.78 -8.93
N GLN A 24 0.89 -4.65 -7.84
CA GLN A 24 1.26 -5.53 -6.71
C GLN A 24 0.18 -5.46 -5.61
N ILE A 25 0.41 -6.13 -4.44
CA ILE A 25 -0.47 -6.04 -3.25
C ILE A 25 -0.69 -4.57 -2.87
N GLY A 26 0.41 -3.81 -2.68
CA GLY A 26 0.34 -2.39 -2.38
C GLY A 26 -0.40 -1.58 -3.44
N ASP A 27 -0.20 -1.88 -4.73
CA ASP A 27 -0.91 -1.20 -5.82
C ASP A 27 -2.42 -1.43 -5.77
N VAL A 28 -2.87 -2.66 -5.48
CA VAL A 28 -4.31 -2.95 -5.35
C VAL A 28 -4.87 -2.26 -4.10
N LEU A 29 -4.15 -2.28 -2.99
CA LEU A 29 -4.55 -1.57 -1.78
C LEU A 29 -4.68 -0.06 -2.01
N LEU A 30 -3.71 0.56 -2.66
CA LEU A 30 -3.74 1.98 -3.05
C LEU A 30 -4.79 2.30 -4.14
N SER A 31 -5.51 1.30 -4.66
CA SER A 31 -6.66 1.50 -5.57
C SER A 31 -8.00 1.52 -4.83
N THR A 32 -8.05 1.13 -3.57
CA THR A 32 -9.32 1.04 -2.81
C THR A 32 -10.01 2.39 -2.61
N PRO A 33 -9.33 3.56 -2.50
CA PRO A 33 -10.00 4.86 -2.50
C PRO A 33 -10.76 5.15 -3.81
N VAL A 34 -10.31 4.61 -4.95
CA VAL A 34 -11.05 4.68 -6.22
C VAL A 34 -12.40 3.96 -6.10
N LEU A 35 -12.42 2.80 -5.43
CA LEU A 35 -13.65 2.04 -5.21
C LEU A 35 -14.63 2.80 -4.32
N ARG A 36 -14.13 3.47 -3.27
CA ARG A 36 -14.96 4.33 -2.41
C ARG A 36 -15.57 5.48 -3.20
N ALA A 37 -14.78 6.16 -4.02
CA ALA A 37 -15.24 7.24 -4.86
C ALA A 37 -16.27 6.76 -5.90
N LEU A 38 -16.06 5.60 -6.50
CA LEU A 38 -17.00 5.00 -7.45
C LEU A 38 -18.29 4.56 -6.76
N ARG A 39 -18.23 3.87 -5.61
CA ARG A 39 -19.44 3.45 -4.89
C ARG A 39 -20.27 4.64 -4.41
N SER A 40 -19.62 5.74 -4.00
CA SER A 40 -20.30 6.98 -3.63
C SER A 40 -21.03 7.63 -4.82
N ALA A 41 -20.39 7.64 -5.99
CA ALA A 41 -20.96 8.25 -7.21
C ALA A 41 -21.98 7.33 -7.92
N TYR A 42 -21.83 6.01 -7.77
CA TYR A 42 -22.65 4.98 -8.39
C TYR A 42 -23.16 3.99 -7.33
N PRO A 43 -24.05 4.40 -6.42
CA PRO A 43 -24.42 3.58 -5.26
C PRO A 43 -25.12 2.27 -5.62
N GLN A 44 -25.83 2.22 -6.75
CA GLN A 44 -26.58 1.05 -7.22
C GLN A 44 -25.88 0.25 -8.32
N SER A 45 -24.75 0.73 -8.82
CA SER A 45 -24.04 0.06 -9.91
C SER A 45 -23.32 -1.20 -9.44
N TYR A 46 -23.27 -2.18 -10.30
CA TYR A 46 -22.45 -3.38 -10.12
C TYR A 46 -20.98 -3.03 -10.38
N ILE A 47 -20.14 -3.10 -9.37
CA ILE A 47 -18.71 -2.76 -9.45
C ILE A 47 -17.87 -4.02 -9.29
N ALA A 48 -17.15 -4.40 -10.34
CA ALA A 48 -16.20 -5.50 -10.32
C ALA A 48 -14.76 -5.02 -10.37
N PHE A 49 -13.85 -5.78 -9.76
CA PHE A 49 -12.42 -5.49 -9.79
C PHE A 49 -11.67 -6.68 -10.38
N LEU A 50 -10.87 -6.43 -11.42
CA LEU A 50 -10.06 -7.45 -12.08
C LEU A 50 -8.59 -7.34 -11.62
N THR A 51 -8.08 -8.42 -11.05
CA THR A 51 -6.72 -8.48 -10.50
C THR A 51 -6.08 -9.87 -10.63
N GLU A 52 -4.83 -10.02 -10.19
CA GLU A 52 -4.12 -11.30 -10.06
C GLU A 52 -4.40 -11.97 -8.69
N PRO A 53 -4.12 -13.28 -8.49
CA PRO A 53 -4.53 -14.00 -7.27
C PRO A 53 -3.98 -13.40 -5.98
N SER A 54 -2.66 -13.14 -5.91
CA SER A 54 -2.03 -12.62 -4.68
C SER A 54 -2.54 -11.23 -4.28
N PRO A 55 -2.57 -10.22 -5.18
CA PRO A 55 -3.17 -8.93 -4.87
C PRO A 55 -4.67 -8.96 -4.60
N GLY A 56 -5.38 -9.94 -5.16
CA GLY A 56 -6.83 -10.13 -4.95
C GLY A 56 -7.21 -10.37 -3.50
N ARG A 57 -6.28 -10.87 -2.68
CA ARG A 57 -6.49 -11.05 -1.23
C ARG A 57 -6.80 -9.73 -0.50
N VAL A 58 -6.28 -8.61 -0.97
CA VAL A 58 -6.59 -7.26 -0.44
C VAL A 58 -8.08 -6.93 -0.53
N LEU A 59 -8.75 -7.48 -1.54
CA LEU A 59 -10.14 -7.16 -1.88
C LEU A 59 -11.15 -8.14 -1.29
N GLN A 60 -10.69 -9.17 -0.56
CA GLN A 60 -11.58 -10.09 0.13
C GLN A 60 -12.44 -9.32 1.13
N SER A 61 -13.73 -9.62 1.16
CA SER A 61 -14.70 -8.98 2.05
C SER A 61 -14.77 -7.45 1.94
N ASN A 62 -14.32 -6.86 0.82
CA ASN A 62 -14.41 -5.42 0.61
C ASN A 62 -15.88 -5.05 0.28
N PRO A 63 -16.59 -4.29 1.15
CA PRO A 63 -18.02 -4.01 0.98
C PRO A 63 -18.33 -3.07 -0.20
N LEU A 64 -17.31 -2.49 -0.83
CA LEU A 64 -17.46 -1.57 -1.96
C LEU A 64 -17.56 -2.29 -3.31
N LEU A 65 -17.29 -3.62 -3.34
CA LEU A 65 -17.27 -4.45 -4.53
C LEU A 65 -18.39 -5.47 -4.52
N ASP A 66 -18.91 -5.75 -5.71
CA ASP A 66 -19.85 -6.84 -5.94
C ASP A 66 -19.13 -8.11 -6.43
N GLU A 67 -17.98 -7.96 -7.10
CA GLU A 67 -17.20 -9.11 -7.59
C GLU A 67 -15.70 -8.79 -7.66
N VAL A 68 -14.89 -9.78 -7.30
CA VAL A 68 -13.45 -9.79 -7.59
C VAL A 68 -13.16 -10.84 -8.66
N ILE A 69 -12.76 -10.40 -9.84
CA ILE A 69 -12.44 -11.26 -10.97
C ILE A 69 -10.94 -11.56 -10.92
N ILE A 70 -10.58 -12.84 -10.83
CA ILE A 70 -9.18 -13.26 -10.75
C ILE A 70 -8.65 -13.66 -12.11
N ARG A 71 -7.57 -13.01 -12.55
CA ARG A 71 -6.80 -13.34 -13.73
C ARG A 71 -5.55 -14.11 -13.33
N PRO A 72 -5.33 -15.35 -13.79
CA PRO A 72 -4.08 -16.08 -13.54
C PRO A 72 -2.88 -15.31 -14.11
N ARG A 73 -1.78 -15.23 -13.33
CA ARG A 73 -0.56 -14.48 -13.74
C ARG A 73 0.06 -15.05 -15.02
N HIS A 74 0.09 -16.39 -15.13
CA HIS A 74 0.60 -17.15 -16.27
C HIS A 74 -0.55 -17.83 -17.03
N ALA A 75 -1.61 -17.03 -17.34
CA ALA A 75 -2.77 -17.55 -18.02
C ALA A 75 -2.42 -18.05 -19.43
N THR A 76 -2.84 -19.27 -19.75
CA THR A 76 -2.81 -19.81 -21.10
C THR A 76 -3.73 -18.99 -22.01
N TRP A 77 -3.55 -19.11 -23.33
CA TRP A 77 -4.44 -18.43 -24.28
C TRP A 77 -5.92 -18.81 -24.08
N HIS A 78 -6.20 -20.06 -23.73
CA HIS A 78 -7.54 -20.56 -23.44
C HIS A 78 -8.14 -19.87 -22.19
N GLN A 79 -7.37 -19.77 -21.11
CA GLN A 79 -7.79 -19.05 -19.91
C GLN A 79 -8.00 -17.55 -20.16
N GLN A 80 -7.17 -16.93 -21.01
CA GLN A 80 -7.36 -15.54 -21.40
C GLN A 80 -8.66 -15.36 -22.22
N TRP A 81 -8.96 -16.31 -23.08
CA TRP A 81 -10.20 -16.33 -23.87
C TRP A 81 -11.44 -16.54 -23.00
N GLN A 82 -11.35 -17.46 -22.01
CA GLN A 82 -12.41 -17.65 -21.03
C GLN A 82 -12.66 -16.40 -20.20
N LEU A 83 -11.59 -15.73 -19.73
CA LEU A 83 -11.69 -14.46 -19.01
C LEU A 83 -12.36 -13.38 -19.85
N LEU A 84 -11.94 -13.22 -21.10
CA LEU A 84 -12.55 -12.25 -22.02
C LEU A 84 -14.03 -12.54 -22.24
N ARG A 85 -14.40 -13.80 -22.46
CA ARG A 85 -15.81 -14.20 -22.59
C ARG A 85 -16.59 -13.90 -21.32
N HIS A 86 -16.03 -14.15 -20.15
CA HIS A 86 -16.64 -13.80 -18.87
C HIS A 86 -16.91 -12.30 -18.77
N ILE A 87 -15.89 -11.47 -19.03
CA ILE A 87 -16.00 -10.00 -19.01
C ILE A 87 -17.05 -9.51 -20.01
N ARG A 88 -17.08 -10.03 -21.23
CA ARG A 88 -18.08 -9.64 -22.25
C ARG A 88 -19.51 -10.03 -21.87
N ARG A 89 -19.70 -11.17 -21.22
CA ARG A 89 -21.03 -11.60 -20.74
C ARG A 89 -21.56 -10.69 -19.64
N LYS A 90 -20.67 -10.09 -18.83
CA LYS A 90 -21.03 -9.14 -17.77
C LYS A 90 -21.50 -7.78 -18.33
N ARG A 91 -21.25 -7.48 -19.62
CA ARG A 91 -21.70 -6.26 -20.30
C ARG A 91 -21.34 -4.98 -19.55
N PHE A 92 -20.08 -4.84 -19.12
CA PHE A 92 -19.59 -3.62 -18.50
C PHE A 92 -19.74 -2.44 -19.45
N GLU A 93 -20.29 -1.33 -18.97
CA GLU A 93 -20.47 -0.09 -19.73
C GLU A 93 -19.28 0.85 -19.56
N LEU A 94 -18.65 0.80 -18.39
CA LEU A 94 -17.47 1.57 -18.03
C LEU A 94 -16.34 0.63 -17.58
N VAL A 95 -15.18 0.78 -18.19
CA VAL A 95 -13.95 0.11 -17.75
C VAL A 95 -12.92 1.17 -17.39
N ILE A 96 -12.35 1.07 -16.19
CA ILE A 96 -11.32 1.96 -15.65
C ILE A 96 -10.03 1.16 -15.50
N ASP A 97 -9.05 1.44 -16.36
CA ASP A 97 -7.75 0.77 -16.35
C ASP A 97 -6.73 1.62 -15.58
N LEU A 98 -6.48 1.25 -14.32
CA LEU A 98 -5.54 1.94 -13.44
C LEU A 98 -4.08 1.63 -13.75
N ILE A 99 -3.80 0.52 -14.44
CA ILE A 99 -2.43 0.07 -14.74
C ILE A 99 -1.95 0.53 -16.12
N GLY A 100 -2.79 0.50 -17.14
CA GLY A 100 -2.47 0.95 -18.50
C GLY A 100 -1.31 0.21 -19.16
N ASN A 101 -1.10 -1.10 -18.85
CA ASN A 101 -0.09 -1.91 -19.52
C ASN A 101 -0.65 -2.53 -20.84
N PRO A 102 0.19 -3.10 -21.72
CA PRO A 102 -0.29 -3.67 -22.99
C PRO A 102 -1.41 -4.71 -22.82
N ARG A 103 -1.32 -5.55 -21.79
CA ARG A 103 -2.31 -6.62 -21.55
C ARG A 103 -3.64 -6.06 -21.06
N SER A 104 -3.62 -5.09 -20.14
CA SER A 104 -4.85 -4.45 -19.67
C SER A 104 -5.50 -3.61 -20.76
N ALA A 105 -4.72 -2.92 -21.57
CA ALA A 105 -5.23 -2.12 -22.68
C ALA A 105 -5.97 -2.98 -23.72
N VAL A 106 -5.38 -4.11 -24.14
CA VAL A 106 -6.03 -5.06 -25.05
C VAL A 106 -7.33 -5.62 -24.43
N LEU A 107 -7.28 -6.03 -23.17
CA LEU A 107 -8.45 -6.57 -22.47
C LEU A 107 -9.56 -5.52 -22.35
N THR A 108 -9.20 -4.27 -22.03
CA THR A 108 -10.12 -3.14 -21.96
C THR A 108 -10.78 -2.87 -23.32
N CYS A 109 -10.01 -2.88 -24.41
CA CYS A 109 -10.53 -2.72 -25.76
C CYS A 109 -11.51 -3.85 -26.13
N LEU A 110 -11.11 -5.09 -25.85
CA LEU A 110 -11.89 -6.28 -26.18
C LEU A 110 -13.08 -6.51 -25.24
N SER A 111 -13.20 -5.80 -24.12
CA SER A 111 -14.30 -5.95 -23.17
C SER A 111 -15.67 -5.64 -23.79
N GLY A 112 -15.69 -4.79 -24.83
CA GLY A 112 -16.92 -4.28 -25.45
C GLY A 112 -17.53 -3.08 -24.70
N ALA A 113 -16.87 -2.56 -23.68
CA ALA A 113 -17.35 -1.40 -22.93
C ALA A 113 -17.36 -0.13 -23.80
N ARG A 114 -18.45 0.65 -23.70
CA ARG A 114 -18.59 1.92 -24.40
C ARG A 114 -17.60 2.96 -23.88
N HIS A 115 -17.40 3.02 -22.56
CA HIS A 115 -16.52 3.98 -21.91
C HIS A 115 -15.29 3.24 -21.36
N ARG A 116 -14.12 3.61 -21.86
CA ARG A 116 -12.84 2.99 -21.50
C ARG A 116 -11.86 4.08 -21.09
N LEU A 117 -11.61 4.17 -19.79
CA LEU A 117 -10.87 5.25 -19.14
C LEU A 117 -9.48 4.79 -18.73
N ALA A 118 -8.46 5.55 -19.06
CA ALA A 118 -7.08 5.30 -18.64
C ALA A 118 -6.23 6.57 -18.70
N PHE A 119 -4.99 6.47 -18.19
CA PHE A 119 -3.97 7.48 -18.44
C PHE A 119 -3.44 7.41 -19.88
N ALA A 120 -3.22 8.58 -20.48
CA ALA A 120 -2.66 8.71 -21.83
C ALA A 120 -1.23 8.17 -21.89
N ARG A 121 -1.01 7.10 -22.65
CA ARG A 121 0.30 6.49 -22.93
C ARG A 121 0.32 5.94 -24.35
N PHE A 122 0.90 6.70 -25.30
CA PHE A 122 1.04 6.23 -26.68
C PHE A 122 1.96 4.98 -26.76
N PRO A 123 1.66 3.97 -27.62
CA PRO A 123 0.50 3.87 -28.52
C PRO A 123 -0.78 3.32 -27.88
N ARG A 124 -0.76 2.93 -26.61
CA ARG A 124 -1.89 2.28 -25.93
C ARG A 124 -3.14 3.17 -25.79
N SER A 125 -2.96 4.48 -25.87
CA SER A 125 -4.08 5.44 -25.87
C SER A 125 -5.17 5.13 -26.91
N LEU A 126 -4.82 4.45 -28.00
CA LEU A 126 -5.75 4.04 -29.06
C LEU A 126 -6.82 3.03 -28.60
N PHE A 127 -6.60 2.32 -27.50
CA PHE A 127 -7.54 1.33 -26.95
C PHE A 127 -8.61 1.94 -26.04
N TYR A 128 -8.49 3.22 -25.69
CA TYR A 128 -9.37 3.89 -24.74
C TYR A 128 -10.23 4.96 -25.41
N THR A 129 -11.37 5.27 -24.83
CA THR A 129 -12.28 6.31 -25.30
C THR A 129 -12.18 7.60 -24.50
N MET A 130 -11.60 7.50 -23.30
CA MET A 130 -11.40 8.62 -22.39
C MET A 130 -9.97 8.55 -21.83
N LEU A 131 -9.24 9.65 -21.92
CA LEU A 131 -7.85 9.72 -21.52
C LEU A 131 -7.61 10.87 -20.56
N VAL A 132 -6.82 10.59 -19.52
CA VAL A 132 -6.31 11.60 -18.57
C VAL A 132 -4.79 11.74 -18.78
N PRO A 133 -4.22 12.95 -18.76
CA PRO A 133 -2.78 13.13 -18.87
C PRO A 133 -2.03 12.29 -17.82
N HIS A 134 -1.03 11.51 -18.27
CA HIS A 134 -0.28 10.64 -17.37
C HIS A 134 0.65 11.41 -16.44
N HIS A 135 1.30 12.46 -16.98
CA HIS A 135 2.20 13.33 -16.22
C HIS A 135 1.41 14.45 -15.58
N HIS A 136 1.71 14.70 -14.31
CA HIS A 136 1.28 15.87 -13.58
C HIS A 136 2.52 16.75 -13.36
N PRO A 137 2.41 18.09 -13.42
CA PRO A 137 3.56 19.00 -13.25
C PRO A 137 4.28 18.82 -11.91
N VAL A 138 3.54 18.43 -10.89
CA VAL A 138 4.06 18.20 -9.54
C VAL A 138 3.97 16.70 -9.22
N PRO A 139 5.01 16.09 -8.60
CA PRO A 139 4.91 14.74 -8.08
C PRO A 139 3.70 14.59 -7.15
N GLU A 140 2.97 13.51 -7.28
CA GLU A 140 1.73 13.29 -6.55
C GLU A 140 1.68 11.88 -5.95
N TYR A 141 1.05 11.75 -4.79
CA TYR A 141 0.78 10.46 -4.17
C TYR A 141 -0.02 9.56 -5.12
N THR A 142 0.36 8.30 -5.21
CA THR A 142 -0.24 7.32 -6.15
C THR A 142 -1.77 7.24 -6.04
N VAL A 143 -2.32 7.38 -4.84
CA VAL A 143 -3.79 7.40 -4.64
C VAL A 143 -4.39 8.63 -5.28
N ALA A 144 -3.82 9.82 -5.03
CA ALA A 144 -4.30 11.07 -5.62
C ALA A 144 -4.28 10.99 -7.15
N LYS A 145 -3.18 10.46 -7.70
CA LYS A 145 -3.07 10.18 -9.14
C LYS A 145 -4.20 9.29 -9.65
N ARG A 146 -4.52 8.20 -8.94
CA ARG A 146 -5.59 7.29 -9.35
C ARG A 146 -6.97 7.92 -9.25
N LEU A 147 -7.21 8.72 -8.22
CA LEU A 147 -8.47 9.47 -8.08
C LEU A 147 -8.64 10.52 -9.17
N ARG A 148 -7.56 11.18 -9.59
CA ARG A 148 -7.56 12.12 -10.72
C ARG A 148 -8.05 11.46 -12.02
N LEU A 149 -7.82 10.14 -12.16
CA LEU A 149 -8.37 9.41 -13.31
C LEU A 149 -9.90 9.47 -13.39
N LEU A 150 -10.60 9.72 -12.28
CA LEU A 150 -12.07 9.79 -12.24
C LEU A 150 -12.64 11.18 -12.61
N GLU A 151 -11.81 12.21 -12.76
CA GLU A 151 -12.26 13.59 -13.06
C GLU A 151 -13.11 13.71 -14.35
N PRO A 152 -12.80 12.99 -15.47
CA PRO A 152 -13.65 13.02 -16.64
C PRO A 152 -15.07 12.52 -16.40
N LEU A 153 -15.27 11.70 -15.37
CA LEU A 153 -16.58 11.21 -14.92
C LEU A 153 -17.32 12.24 -14.06
N GLY A 154 -16.69 13.38 -13.73
CA GLY A 154 -17.23 14.38 -12.80
C GLY A 154 -17.02 14.02 -11.32
N ILE A 155 -16.26 12.97 -11.03
CA ILE A 155 -16.01 12.50 -9.66
C ILE A 155 -14.75 13.17 -9.13
N ARG A 156 -14.89 13.86 -8.00
CA ARG A 156 -13.78 14.44 -7.24
C ARG A 156 -13.80 13.86 -5.84
N ALA A 157 -12.72 13.18 -5.47
CA ALA A 157 -12.57 12.58 -4.15
C ALA A 157 -11.28 13.10 -3.50
N THR A 158 -11.36 13.44 -2.23
CA THR A 158 -10.25 14.00 -1.43
C THR A 158 -9.75 13.03 -0.38
N ASP A 159 -10.53 12.00 -0.05
CA ASP A 159 -10.10 10.98 0.92
C ASP A 159 -9.12 10.01 0.26
N LEU A 160 -7.85 10.12 0.66
CA LEU A 160 -6.73 9.36 0.13
C LEU A 160 -6.45 8.07 0.91
N THR A 161 -7.20 7.78 1.98
CA THR A 161 -6.94 6.65 2.88
C THR A 161 -7.27 5.32 2.21
N PRO A 162 -6.32 4.40 2.03
CA PRO A 162 -6.58 3.04 1.55
C PRO A 162 -7.49 2.26 2.51
N ILE A 163 -8.17 1.24 2.01
CA ILE A 163 -9.14 0.45 2.79
C ILE A 163 -8.72 -1.00 2.77
N LEU A 164 -8.38 -1.53 3.96
CA LEU A 164 -8.19 -2.96 4.20
C LEU A 164 -8.94 -3.32 5.49
N PRO A 165 -10.18 -3.82 5.40
CA PRO A 165 -10.96 -4.20 6.56
C PRO A 165 -10.42 -5.49 7.19
N TYR A 166 -10.70 -5.69 8.45
CA TYR A 166 -10.52 -6.95 9.17
C TYR A 166 -11.74 -7.21 10.07
N THR A 167 -11.93 -8.45 10.48
CA THR A 167 -13.07 -8.88 11.28
C THR A 167 -12.69 -9.09 12.75
N GLN A 168 -13.67 -9.44 13.57
CA GLN A 168 -13.43 -9.80 14.96
C GLN A 168 -12.52 -11.03 15.10
N CYS A 169 -12.57 -11.97 14.14
CA CYS A 169 -11.73 -13.16 14.14
C CYS A 169 -10.23 -12.82 14.07
N GLU A 170 -9.85 -11.90 13.16
CA GLU A 170 -8.46 -11.44 13.07
C GLU A 170 -8.06 -10.64 14.31
N GLN A 171 -8.96 -9.84 14.87
CA GLN A 171 -8.70 -9.13 16.13
C GLN A 171 -8.43 -10.10 17.29
N ASP A 172 -9.25 -11.14 17.43
CA ASP A 172 -9.11 -12.14 18.50
C ASP A 172 -7.79 -12.93 18.33
N THR A 173 -7.41 -13.24 17.09
CA THR A 173 -6.15 -13.89 16.77
C THR A 173 -4.95 -13.03 17.20
N VAL A 174 -4.96 -11.75 16.86
CA VAL A 174 -3.92 -10.80 17.27
C VAL A 174 -3.89 -10.61 18.78
N ALA A 175 -5.05 -10.46 19.43
CA ALA A 175 -5.14 -10.31 20.88
C ALA A 175 -4.60 -11.54 21.62
N ALA A 176 -4.86 -12.75 21.12
CA ALA A 176 -4.30 -13.98 21.68
C ALA A 176 -2.76 -14.01 21.54
N PHE A 177 -2.23 -13.63 20.39
CA PHE A 177 -0.78 -13.54 20.15
C PHE A 177 -0.11 -12.54 21.07
N LEU A 178 -0.64 -11.31 21.20
CA LEU A 178 -0.08 -10.28 22.06
C LEU A 178 -0.07 -10.72 23.54
N ARG A 179 -1.15 -11.36 24.00
CA ARG A 179 -1.21 -11.94 25.37
C ARG A 179 -0.17 -13.04 25.57
N ALA A 180 -0.01 -13.95 24.62
CA ALA A 180 0.98 -15.04 24.69
C ALA A 180 2.42 -14.53 24.82
N HIS A 181 2.71 -13.34 24.27
CA HIS A 181 4.02 -12.69 24.36
C HIS A 181 4.11 -11.63 25.48
N ALA A 182 3.12 -11.60 26.39
CA ALA A 182 3.04 -10.64 27.49
C ALA A 182 3.17 -9.18 27.04
N ILE A 183 2.64 -8.86 25.84
CA ILE A 183 2.58 -7.49 25.31
C ILE A 183 1.30 -6.83 25.78
N THR A 184 1.44 -5.72 26.50
CA THR A 184 0.31 -5.01 27.12
C THR A 184 -0.03 -3.72 26.37
N PRO A 185 -1.27 -3.22 26.44
CA PRO A 185 -1.64 -1.95 25.83
C PRO A 185 -0.88 -0.72 26.36
N LYS A 186 -0.19 -0.86 27.51
CA LYS A 186 0.61 0.24 28.09
C LYS A 186 1.98 0.41 27.44
N GLU A 187 2.51 -0.65 26.84
CA GLU A 187 3.81 -0.63 26.20
C GLU A 187 3.72 0.03 24.81
N LEU A 188 4.81 0.71 24.42
CA LEU A 188 4.96 1.24 23.07
C LEU A 188 5.17 0.06 22.11
N LEU A 189 4.21 -0.22 21.25
CA LEU A 189 4.26 -1.31 20.29
C LEU A 189 4.69 -0.80 18.91
N VAL A 190 5.87 -1.23 18.47
CA VAL A 190 6.45 -0.87 17.17
C VAL A 190 6.50 -2.09 16.26
N CYS A 191 5.87 -2.01 15.10
CA CYS A 191 5.97 -3.01 14.05
C CYS A 191 7.04 -2.62 13.04
N ILE A 192 7.97 -3.53 12.73
CA ILE A 192 9.05 -3.31 11.76
C ILE A 192 8.94 -4.30 10.61
N ASP A 193 8.90 -3.78 9.37
CA ASP A 193 9.06 -4.56 8.14
C ASP A 193 10.48 -4.36 7.59
N PRO A 194 11.42 -5.29 7.86
CA PRO A 194 12.83 -5.10 7.55
C PRO A 194 13.21 -5.60 6.16
N THR A 195 12.27 -6.09 5.36
CA THR A 195 12.53 -6.78 4.11
C THR A 195 11.97 -6.05 2.89
N HIS A 196 12.57 -6.33 1.74
CA HIS A 196 12.04 -5.96 0.45
C HIS A 196 12.65 -6.84 -0.65
N HIS A 197 11.84 -7.35 -1.58
CA HIS A 197 12.29 -8.21 -2.67
C HIS A 197 13.18 -7.51 -3.71
N VAL A 198 13.27 -6.18 -3.70
CA VAL A 198 14.17 -5.37 -4.54
C VAL A 198 15.29 -4.82 -3.68
N PRO A 199 16.58 -5.21 -3.92
CA PRO A 199 17.69 -4.82 -3.06
C PRO A 199 17.88 -3.29 -2.89
N THR A 200 17.61 -2.51 -3.93
CA THR A 200 17.72 -1.04 -3.89
C THR A 200 16.67 -0.34 -3.01
N ARG A 201 15.79 -1.11 -2.39
CA ARG A 201 14.71 -0.62 -1.50
C ARG A 201 14.80 -1.20 -0.10
N GLN A 202 15.80 -2.06 0.16
CA GLN A 202 15.97 -2.75 1.44
C GLN A 202 17.17 -2.19 2.19
N TRP A 203 16.93 -1.69 3.39
CA TRP A 203 17.99 -1.25 4.29
C TRP A 203 18.76 -2.47 4.84
N PRO A 204 20.08 -2.38 5.14
CA PRO A 204 20.85 -3.53 5.61
C PRO A 204 20.28 -4.16 6.88
N GLY A 205 20.20 -5.50 6.91
CA GLY A 205 19.61 -6.25 8.04
C GLY A 205 20.28 -5.96 9.39
N GLY A 206 21.63 -5.82 9.42
CA GLY A 206 22.35 -5.46 10.64
C GLY A 206 21.98 -4.07 11.19
N HIS A 207 21.60 -3.13 10.32
CA HIS A 207 21.08 -1.83 10.77
C HIS A 207 19.70 -1.97 11.41
N PHE A 208 18.83 -2.85 10.89
CA PHE A 208 17.54 -3.14 11.54
C PHE A 208 17.75 -3.77 12.92
N SER A 209 18.68 -4.73 13.08
CA SER A 209 18.97 -5.33 14.38
C SER A 209 19.42 -4.27 15.41
N ALA A 210 20.32 -3.37 15.01
CA ALA A 210 20.77 -2.28 15.87
C ALA A 210 19.65 -1.26 16.17
N LEU A 211 18.76 -0.97 15.21
CA LEU A 211 17.60 -0.10 15.44
C LEU A 211 16.63 -0.73 16.45
N VAL A 212 16.38 -2.03 16.35
CA VAL A 212 15.55 -2.79 17.30
C VAL A 212 16.08 -2.63 18.73
N ASP A 213 17.39 -2.81 18.92
CA ASP A 213 18.04 -2.62 20.23
C ASP A 213 17.90 -1.18 20.72
N MET A 214 18.13 -0.20 19.88
CA MET A 214 18.02 1.21 20.24
C MET A 214 16.57 1.61 20.61
N LEU A 215 15.58 1.10 19.90
CA LEU A 215 14.16 1.31 20.23
C LEU A 215 13.80 0.73 21.60
N ARG A 216 14.32 -0.46 21.91
CA ARG A 216 14.11 -1.09 23.23
C ARG A 216 14.82 -0.33 24.33
N GLU A 217 16.09 -0.01 24.15
CA GLU A 217 16.94 0.64 25.16
C GLU A 217 16.54 2.08 25.46
N ARG A 218 16.21 2.85 24.42
CA ARG A 218 15.96 4.29 24.54
C ARG A 218 14.48 4.65 24.75
N LEU A 219 13.57 3.84 24.23
CA LEU A 219 12.12 4.13 24.26
C LEU A 219 11.31 3.08 25.03
N GLY A 220 11.92 1.99 25.51
CA GLY A 220 11.21 0.89 26.15
C GLY A 220 10.24 0.15 25.20
N ALA A 221 10.39 0.31 23.89
CA ALA A 221 9.47 -0.23 22.92
C ALA A 221 9.44 -1.77 22.88
N ARG A 222 8.26 -2.33 22.68
CA ARG A 222 8.10 -3.73 22.25
C ARG A 222 8.11 -3.77 20.73
N VAL A 223 9.06 -4.51 20.17
CA VAL A 223 9.26 -4.57 18.72
C VAL A 223 8.76 -5.90 18.19
N LEU A 224 7.88 -5.83 17.19
CA LEU A 224 7.44 -6.97 16.38
C LEU A 224 8.09 -6.88 14.99
N LEU A 225 8.71 -7.97 14.56
CA LEU A 225 9.26 -8.08 13.21
C LEU A 225 8.24 -8.75 12.30
N LEU A 226 7.92 -8.07 11.21
CA LEU A 226 7.01 -8.53 10.17
C LEU A 226 7.80 -9.25 9.08
N TRP A 227 7.17 -10.21 8.40
CA TRP A 227 7.73 -10.90 7.25
C TRP A 227 6.62 -11.45 6.37
N GLY A 228 6.94 -11.68 5.10
CA GLY A 228 6.06 -12.28 4.12
C GLY A 228 6.60 -13.61 3.59
N PRO A 229 5.85 -14.31 2.74
CA PRO A 229 6.25 -15.60 2.18
C PRO A 229 7.65 -15.58 1.58
N GLY A 230 8.55 -16.44 2.10
CA GLY A 230 9.94 -16.57 1.65
C GLY A 230 10.94 -15.63 2.34
N GLU A 231 10.51 -14.79 3.29
CA GLU A 231 11.38 -13.82 3.99
C GLU A 231 11.74 -14.27 5.41
N GLU A 232 11.14 -15.34 5.93
CA GLU A 232 11.27 -15.80 7.31
C GLU A 232 12.72 -15.95 7.76
N ALA A 233 13.54 -16.68 7.00
CA ALA A 233 14.95 -16.93 7.36
C ALA A 233 15.76 -15.63 7.48
N GLN A 234 15.47 -14.64 6.62
CA GLN A 234 16.14 -13.34 6.68
C GLN A 234 15.74 -12.58 7.93
N VAL A 235 14.45 -12.59 8.29
CA VAL A 235 13.96 -11.88 9.47
C VAL A 235 14.37 -12.57 10.76
N GLN A 236 14.44 -13.90 10.78
CA GLN A 236 15.04 -14.67 11.88
C GLN A 236 16.50 -14.29 12.11
N ALA A 237 17.30 -14.14 11.03
CA ALA A 237 18.69 -13.70 11.15
C ALA A 237 18.81 -12.27 11.74
N ILE A 238 17.90 -11.36 11.37
CA ILE A 238 17.84 -10.01 11.95
C ILE A 238 17.51 -10.08 13.44
N ALA A 239 16.50 -10.89 13.80
CA ALA A 239 16.11 -11.07 15.20
C ALA A 239 17.22 -11.69 16.06
N ALA A 240 17.89 -12.70 15.53
CA ALA A 240 19.01 -13.37 16.23
C ALA A 240 20.22 -12.45 16.44
N ALA A 241 20.44 -11.48 15.55
CA ALA A 241 21.50 -10.49 15.69
C ALA A 241 21.16 -9.35 16.66
N ALA A 242 19.89 -9.14 17.01
CA ALA A 242 19.44 -8.15 17.97
C ALA A 242 19.55 -8.68 19.41
N ARG A 243 20.16 -7.90 20.31
CA ARG A 243 20.34 -8.26 21.73
C ARG A 243 19.02 -8.22 22.52
N SER A 244 18.08 -7.39 22.07
CA SER A 244 16.80 -7.15 22.74
C SER A 244 15.72 -8.17 22.43
N HIS A 245 16.04 -9.19 21.62
CA HIS A 245 15.16 -10.32 21.28
C HIS A 245 13.74 -9.87 20.84
N PRO A 246 13.59 -9.22 19.67
CA PRO A 246 12.29 -8.83 19.15
C PRO A 246 11.42 -10.06 18.88
N VAL A 247 10.11 -9.89 18.93
CA VAL A 247 9.17 -10.97 18.65
C VAL A 247 8.88 -11.03 17.15
N LEU A 248 8.97 -12.23 16.56
CA LEU A 248 8.55 -12.47 15.18
C LEU A 248 7.05 -12.79 15.17
N ILE A 249 6.31 -12.18 14.24
CA ILE A 249 4.92 -12.58 14.02
C ILE A 249 4.89 -13.93 13.28
N PRO A 250 3.83 -14.74 13.43
CA PRO A 250 3.58 -15.87 12.53
C PRO A 250 3.37 -15.42 11.07
N GLU A 251 3.37 -16.37 10.14
CA GLU A 251 2.91 -16.10 8.77
C GLU A 251 1.40 -15.82 8.81
N TRP A 252 1.05 -14.55 8.73
CA TRP A 252 -0.32 -14.10 8.74
C TRP A 252 -0.78 -13.63 7.36
N ASP A 253 -2.08 -13.72 7.13
CA ASP A 253 -2.69 -13.07 5.97
C ASP A 253 -2.73 -11.55 6.13
N LEU A 254 -3.13 -10.86 5.05
CA LEU A 254 -3.12 -9.40 5.02
C LEU A 254 -4.14 -8.78 5.97
N HIS A 255 -5.27 -9.44 6.24
CA HIS A 255 -6.33 -8.94 7.12
C HIS A 255 -5.93 -9.09 8.59
N THR A 256 -5.29 -10.21 8.96
CA THR A 256 -4.70 -10.41 10.29
C THR A 256 -3.55 -9.42 10.52
N LEU A 257 -2.71 -9.16 9.50
CA LEU A 257 -1.68 -8.12 9.58
C LEU A 257 -2.29 -6.72 9.75
N ALA A 258 -3.40 -6.42 9.09
CA ALA A 258 -4.12 -5.14 9.28
C ALA A 258 -4.65 -5.02 10.71
N ALA A 259 -5.22 -6.09 11.28
CA ALA A 259 -5.68 -6.13 12.67
C ALA A 259 -4.54 -5.92 13.68
N LEU A 260 -3.33 -6.45 13.40
CA LEU A 260 -2.14 -6.19 14.20
C LEU A 260 -1.73 -4.71 14.12
N LEU A 261 -1.59 -4.19 12.90
CA LEU A 261 -1.16 -2.81 12.67
C LEU A 261 -2.13 -1.81 13.28
N ALA A 262 -3.44 -2.11 13.30
CA ALA A 262 -4.42 -1.29 13.99
C ALA A 262 -4.23 -1.21 15.52
N GLN A 263 -3.49 -2.16 16.12
CA GLN A 263 -3.14 -2.16 17.54
C GLN A 263 -1.72 -1.63 17.82
N ALA A 264 -0.92 -1.43 16.78
CA ALA A 264 0.42 -0.87 16.90
C ALA A 264 0.38 0.65 17.07
N ASP A 265 1.39 1.19 17.75
CA ASP A 265 1.55 2.63 17.92
C ASP A 265 2.36 3.27 16.79
N PHE A 266 3.23 2.49 16.14
CA PHE A 266 4.12 2.98 15.13
C PHE A 266 4.59 1.87 14.18
N PHE A 267 4.75 2.22 12.92
CA PHE A 267 5.32 1.35 11.89
C PHE A 267 6.64 1.91 11.37
N ILE A 268 7.64 1.06 11.24
CA ILE A 268 8.92 1.37 10.58
C ILE A 268 9.17 0.31 9.51
N GLY A 269 9.59 0.70 8.32
CA GLY A 269 9.92 -0.31 7.31
C GLY A 269 10.40 0.23 5.98
N CYS A 270 10.58 -0.69 5.06
CA CYS A 270 10.86 -0.38 3.67
C CYS A 270 9.59 0.06 2.93
N ASN A 271 9.73 0.52 1.67
CA ASN A 271 8.58 0.86 0.82
C ASN A 271 7.92 -0.41 0.24
N SER A 272 7.15 -1.10 1.04
CA SER A 272 6.55 -2.42 0.78
C SER A 272 5.04 -2.42 1.04
N ALA A 273 4.37 -3.55 0.86
CA ALA A 273 2.92 -3.66 1.11
C ALA A 273 2.53 -3.40 2.58
N PRO A 274 3.25 -3.88 3.62
CA PRO A 274 2.98 -3.57 5.01
C PRO A 274 2.92 -2.08 5.35
N LEU A 275 3.75 -1.22 4.70
CA LEU A 275 3.64 0.23 4.83
C LEU A 275 2.24 0.74 4.48
N HIS A 276 1.71 0.31 3.34
CA HIS A 276 0.39 0.79 2.88
C HIS A 276 -0.75 0.21 3.72
N ILE A 277 -0.55 -0.97 4.33
CA ILE A 277 -1.47 -1.53 5.31
C ILE A 277 -1.44 -0.67 6.59
N ALA A 278 -0.27 -0.29 7.10
CA ALA A 278 -0.13 0.60 8.25
C ALA A 278 -0.84 1.95 8.01
N VAL A 279 -0.63 2.54 6.82
CA VAL A 279 -1.35 3.75 6.40
C VAL A 279 -2.87 3.53 6.39
N SER A 280 -3.35 2.38 5.89
CA SER A 280 -4.79 2.09 5.87
C SER A 280 -5.41 1.94 7.27
N GLN A 281 -4.61 1.64 8.28
CA GLN A 281 -5.03 1.57 9.68
C GLN A 281 -4.83 2.89 10.46
N GLY A 282 -4.31 3.93 9.78
CA GLY A 282 -4.17 5.27 10.35
C GLY A 282 -3.03 5.42 11.36
N ILE A 283 -2.13 4.45 11.49
CA ILE A 283 -1.00 4.55 12.42
C ILE A 283 0.14 5.35 11.80
N PRO A 284 0.90 6.12 12.60
CA PRO A 284 2.08 6.83 12.11
C PRO A 284 3.12 5.88 11.52
N THR A 285 3.81 6.33 10.46
CA THR A 285 4.80 5.50 9.75
C THR A 285 6.11 6.24 9.51
N LEU A 286 7.23 5.54 9.64
CA LEU A 286 8.53 5.97 9.14
C LEU A 286 9.03 4.98 8.08
N THR A 287 9.22 5.48 6.87
CA THR A 287 9.65 4.65 5.74
C THR A 287 11.09 4.95 5.38
N ILE A 288 11.94 3.91 5.36
CA ILE A 288 13.33 4.01 4.93
C ILE A 288 13.34 3.92 3.41
N MET A 289 13.74 5.02 2.76
CA MET A 289 13.69 5.15 1.31
C MET A 289 15.06 5.01 0.67
N GLY A 290 15.17 4.04 -0.25
CA GLY A 290 16.33 3.90 -1.13
C GLY A 290 16.10 4.59 -2.47
N ALA A 291 15.90 3.80 -3.53
CA ALA A 291 15.79 4.27 -4.90
C ALA A 291 14.48 4.99 -5.24
N THR A 292 13.42 4.82 -4.46
CA THR A 292 12.06 5.27 -4.78
C THR A 292 11.77 6.70 -4.33
N CYS A 293 10.93 7.40 -5.08
CA CYS A 293 10.45 8.73 -4.72
C CYS A 293 9.40 8.63 -3.60
N SER A 294 9.66 9.22 -2.44
CA SER A 294 8.76 9.17 -1.28
C SER A 294 7.38 9.79 -1.57
N VAL A 295 7.33 10.89 -2.30
CA VAL A 295 6.08 11.61 -2.63
C VAL A 295 5.09 10.70 -3.37
N ASN A 296 5.58 9.74 -4.16
CA ASN A 296 4.70 8.84 -4.90
C ASN A 296 4.03 7.78 -4.01
N TRP A 297 4.63 7.46 -2.86
CA TRP A 297 4.26 6.29 -2.07
C TRP A 297 3.77 6.60 -0.67
N LEU A 298 4.06 7.80 -0.16
CA LEU A 298 3.56 8.24 1.13
C LEU A 298 2.42 9.24 0.96
N PRO A 299 1.37 9.14 1.77
CA PRO A 299 0.33 10.15 1.81
C PRO A 299 0.89 11.47 2.37
N PRO A 300 0.24 12.62 2.05
CA PRO A 300 0.76 13.94 2.41
C PRO A 300 0.63 14.30 3.89
N GLU A 301 -0.05 13.47 4.67
CA GLU A 301 -0.26 13.70 6.11
C GLU A 301 1.07 13.60 6.88
N PRO A 302 1.32 14.52 7.84
CA PRO A 302 2.63 14.68 8.48
C PRO A 302 3.05 13.50 9.37
N GLN A 303 2.13 12.61 9.76
CA GLN A 303 2.44 11.40 10.51
C GLN A 303 3.09 10.29 9.66
N HIS A 304 3.09 10.43 8.33
CA HIS A 304 3.70 9.49 7.41
C HIS A 304 4.99 10.07 6.82
N ARG A 305 6.13 9.64 7.35
CA ARG A 305 7.43 10.24 7.03
C ARG A 305 8.35 9.29 6.29
N ALA A 306 9.25 9.88 5.49
CA ALA A 306 10.38 9.19 4.89
C ALA A 306 11.68 9.61 5.55
N VAL A 307 12.62 8.69 5.65
CA VAL A 307 14.03 8.96 5.92
C VAL A 307 14.86 8.46 4.74
N LEU A 308 15.78 9.28 4.27
CA LEU A 308 16.63 9.02 3.11
C LEU A 308 18.01 9.67 3.32
N ALA A 309 19.01 9.21 2.57
CA ALA A 309 20.38 9.71 2.69
C ALA A 309 20.66 10.99 1.89
N ASP A 310 19.67 11.48 1.14
CA ASP A 310 19.72 12.70 0.32
C ASP A 310 20.95 12.75 -0.62
N LEU A 311 21.17 11.66 -1.34
CA LEU A 311 22.23 11.60 -2.34
C LEU A 311 21.79 12.22 -3.67
N PRO A 312 22.68 12.81 -4.48
CA PRO A 312 22.35 13.43 -5.76
C PRO A 312 21.64 12.50 -6.75
N CYS A 313 21.77 11.19 -6.59
CA CYS A 313 21.11 10.19 -7.43
C CYS A 313 19.71 9.79 -6.92
N GLN A 314 19.27 10.25 -5.75
CA GLN A 314 17.94 9.94 -5.20
C GLN A 314 16.90 10.99 -5.62
N PRO A 315 15.69 10.54 -6.02
CA PRO A 315 15.28 9.17 -6.30
C PRO A 315 15.71 8.73 -7.70
N CYS A 316 16.25 7.52 -7.85
CA CYS A 316 16.69 7.00 -9.17
C CYS A 316 15.72 6.00 -9.80
N GLU A 317 14.74 5.48 -9.05
CA GLU A 317 13.73 4.48 -9.45
C GLU A 317 14.28 3.18 -10.05
N LYS A 318 15.57 2.88 -9.83
CA LYS A 318 16.27 1.71 -10.38
C LYS A 318 16.11 0.50 -9.46
N ASN A 319 15.93 -0.69 -10.04
CA ASN A 319 15.90 -1.96 -9.31
C ASN A 319 17.29 -2.57 -9.08
N PHE A 320 18.31 -2.02 -9.70
CA PHE A 320 19.72 -2.42 -9.59
C PHE A 320 20.62 -1.20 -9.42
N CYS A 321 21.61 -1.31 -8.55
CA CYS A 321 22.62 -0.28 -8.32
C CYS A 321 24.00 -0.94 -8.23
N GLY A 322 24.82 -0.74 -9.26
CA GLY A 322 26.20 -1.26 -9.34
C GLY A 322 27.24 -0.27 -8.88
N PRO A 323 28.54 -0.66 -9.03
CA PRO A 323 29.66 0.23 -8.75
C PRO A 323 29.57 1.57 -9.52
N PRO A 324 30.12 2.65 -8.96
CA PRO A 324 30.79 2.76 -7.66
C PRO A 324 29.83 2.91 -6.49
N LEU A 325 28.53 3.18 -6.71
CA LEU A 325 27.58 3.57 -5.66
C LEU A 325 27.14 2.41 -4.77
N ASN A 326 26.95 1.19 -5.32
CA ASN A 326 26.58 -0.03 -4.59
C ASN A 326 25.53 0.20 -3.50
N MET A 327 24.41 0.86 -3.84
CA MET A 327 23.33 1.22 -2.90
C MET A 327 23.80 2.13 -1.74
N ALA A 328 24.69 3.08 -2.00
CA ALA A 328 25.17 4.03 -1.00
C ALA A 328 24.02 4.69 -0.24
N CYS A 329 22.93 5.06 -0.91
CA CYS A 329 21.75 5.66 -0.30
C CYS A 329 21.13 4.86 0.87
N LEU A 330 21.32 3.54 0.89
CA LEU A 330 20.85 2.69 1.98
C LEU A 330 21.98 2.34 2.95
N ARG A 331 23.21 2.20 2.46
CA ARG A 331 24.36 1.79 3.27
C ARG A 331 24.92 2.92 4.13
N THR A 332 24.88 4.16 3.66
CA THR A 332 25.34 5.34 4.42
C THR A 332 24.29 5.90 5.36
N LEU A 333 23.03 5.49 5.22
CA LEU A 333 21.97 5.87 6.15
C LEU A 333 22.17 5.12 7.48
N THR A 334 22.68 5.82 8.50
CA THR A 334 23.04 5.22 9.79
C THR A 334 21.82 4.95 10.66
N VAL A 335 22.00 4.09 11.67
CA VAL A 335 20.95 3.76 12.65
C VAL A 335 20.57 4.99 13.45
N GLU A 336 21.55 5.82 13.81
CA GLU A 336 21.35 7.08 14.55
C GLU A 336 20.47 8.05 13.76
N THR A 337 20.71 8.17 12.45
CA THR A 337 19.90 9.02 11.58
C THR A 337 18.45 8.52 11.52
N VAL A 338 18.24 7.22 11.38
CA VAL A 338 16.91 6.62 11.38
C VAL A 338 16.24 6.79 12.75
N PHE A 339 16.98 6.58 13.86
CA PHE A 339 16.45 6.77 15.20
C PHE A 339 16.09 8.24 15.50
N ALA A 340 16.89 9.20 15.05
CA ALA A 340 16.54 10.62 15.14
C ALA A 340 15.24 10.94 14.37
N ALA A 341 15.02 10.29 13.20
CA ALA A 341 13.77 10.40 12.47
C ALA A 341 12.58 9.77 13.23
N VAL A 342 12.79 8.67 13.97
CA VAL A 342 11.78 8.09 14.89
C VAL A 342 11.41 9.10 15.97
N GLN A 343 12.39 9.72 16.62
CA GLN A 343 12.15 10.76 17.64
C GLN A 343 11.36 11.95 17.08
N ALA A 344 11.65 12.35 15.84
CA ALA A 344 10.91 13.41 15.14
C ALA A 344 9.46 13.02 14.80
N CYS A 345 9.08 11.73 14.89
CA CYS A 345 7.69 11.25 14.77
C CYS A 345 6.93 11.28 16.12
N ALA A 346 7.58 11.55 17.24
CA ALA A 346 6.96 11.57 18.57
C ALA A 346 5.66 12.40 18.68
N PRO A 347 5.50 13.56 17.99
CA PRO A 347 4.26 14.31 18.02
C PRO A 347 3.01 13.55 17.56
N TRP A 348 3.18 12.49 16.79
CA TRP A 348 2.08 11.67 16.28
C TRP A 348 1.92 10.33 17.00
N ILE A 349 2.81 10.01 17.96
CA ILE A 349 2.82 8.74 18.71
C ILE A 349 2.38 9.02 20.15
N ALA A 350 1.10 8.81 20.46
CA ALA A 350 0.50 9.20 21.73
C ALA A 350 1.26 8.68 22.97
N LYS A 351 1.87 7.50 22.90
CA LYS A 351 2.65 6.93 24.02
C LYS A 351 4.02 7.62 24.17
N LEU A 352 4.65 8.09 23.09
CA LEU A 352 5.90 8.85 23.18
C LEU A 352 5.69 10.26 23.72
N GLN A 353 4.56 10.90 23.44
CA GLN A 353 4.22 12.21 24.02
C GLN A 353 4.18 12.18 25.55
N ARG A 354 3.79 11.05 26.15
CA ARG A 354 3.74 10.87 27.60
C ARG A 354 5.11 10.64 28.25
N LEU A 355 6.12 10.27 27.46
CA LEU A 355 7.48 10.00 27.90
C LEU A 355 8.38 11.25 27.77
N SER A 356 7.99 12.25 26.99
CA SER A 356 8.69 13.52 26.88
C SER A 356 8.20 14.43 28.03
N PRO A 357 9.04 14.77 29.03
CA PRO A 357 8.67 15.77 30.00
C PRO A 357 8.41 17.09 29.27
N SER A 358 7.32 17.74 29.63
CA SER A 358 7.00 19.12 29.18
C SER A 358 8.24 20.02 29.44
N VAL A 359 8.87 20.50 28.37
CA VAL A 359 9.88 21.55 28.43
C VAL A 359 9.18 22.88 28.60
#